data_e846b527e9d7d0f05315b4d4aad10bf1
#
_entry.id   e846b527e9d7d0f05315b4d4aad10bf1
#
_cell.length_a   1.000
_cell.length_b   1.000
_cell.length_c   1.000
_cell.angle_alpha   90.00
_cell.angle_beta   90.00
_cell.angle_gamma   90.00
#
_symmetry.space_group_name_H-M   'P 1'
#
loop_
_entity.id
_entity.type
_entity.pdbx_description
1 polymer ?
#
loop_
_entity_poly.entity_id
_entity_poly.type
_entity_poly.pdbx_seq_one_letter_code
_entity_poly.pdbx_strand_id
1 'polypeptide(L)'
;MSNDDQLASFQAQLKPYARRKRLDCSSWLEAFRALDGVLDDRKTVLLLDEISWMGKYDSGFPGDLKIAWDNLFRCHDHLIVFLCGSVSTWIDDNILHNTGFVGRRAMDFVLGELPLRDCVRFWRDRADRVSPREIADVLSVTGGVPKYLEGVDPSLSADENVRRMCFRPNGVLAHDFDEIFSDLFQSDAADKREMLSALSAGPLGVSEIARKLGKEKNGHLSKALETLEVSGFVESEVGLNPQTGEPVQQVRYRLKDNYARFFLKYVKPRLPLIDRDGYRFSSLEQLDGWSSILGLQFENLVLNHLSDLLPLLHIERTLITSAAPYRKSARNGNGGCQIDLLIQSKHFKYVVEIKRKREIGTEVVDEVREKVARLGLKRSDTVRTALVYEGRLSPKVEGDGYFDAVVPIEKLFTSSAR
;
A
#
# COMPACT_ATOMS: atom_id res chain seq x y z
N MET A 1 0.81 -3.10 28.88
CA MET A 1 2.24 -3.00 29.24
C MET A 1 2.44 -1.59 29.75
N SER A 2 2.91 -1.39 30.99
CA SER A 2 3.15 -0.07 31.57
C SER A 2 4.49 0.50 31.06
N ASN A 3 4.77 1.78 31.37
CA ASN A 3 6.08 2.37 31.09
C ASN A 3 7.22 1.60 31.80
N ASP A 4 6.98 1.19 33.05
CA ASP A 4 7.96 0.41 33.83
C ASP A 4 8.24 -0.96 33.20
N ASP A 5 7.22 -1.64 32.64
CA ASP A 5 7.41 -2.90 31.93
C ASP A 5 8.26 -2.72 30.67
N GLN A 6 8.10 -1.59 29.98
CA GLN A 6 8.89 -1.28 28.78
C GLN A 6 10.34 -0.98 29.11
N LEU A 7 10.58 -0.18 30.16
CA LEU A 7 11.92 0.10 30.63
C LEU A 7 12.62 -1.19 31.13
N ALA A 8 11.90 -2.06 31.82
CA ALA A 8 12.42 -3.36 32.23
C ALA A 8 12.78 -4.25 31.04
N SER A 9 11.95 -4.26 30.02
CA SER A 9 12.20 -4.99 28.76
C SER A 9 13.42 -4.42 28.03
N PHE A 10 13.55 -3.10 27.94
CA PHE A 10 14.69 -2.43 27.34
C PHE A 10 15.98 -2.78 28.11
N GLN A 11 15.95 -2.71 29.43
CA GLN A 11 17.06 -3.11 30.29
C GLN A 11 17.49 -4.55 30.09
N ALA A 12 16.52 -5.47 29.96
CA ALA A 12 16.78 -6.89 29.70
C ALA A 12 17.50 -7.11 28.37
N GLN A 13 17.09 -6.39 27.31
CA GLN A 13 17.74 -6.46 25.99
C GLN A 13 19.15 -5.86 26.00
N LEU A 14 19.40 -4.84 26.81
CA LEU A 14 20.70 -4.20 26.91
C LEU A 14 21.70 -5.02 27.76
N LYS A 15 21.23 -5.85 28.68
CA LYS A 15 22.03 -6.62 29.64
C LYS A 15 23.16 -7.45 29.00
N PRO A 16 23.00 -8.14 27.87
CA PRO A 16 24.09 -8.91 27.24
C PRO A 16 25.29 -8.05 26.82
N TYR A 17 25.07 -6.76 26.56
CA TYR A 17 26.09 -5.82 26.07
C TYR A 17 26.78 -5.07 27.21
N ALA A 18 26.25 -5.12 28.44
CA ALA A 18 26.65 -4.30 29.54
C ALA A 18 28.01 -4.68 30.20
N ARG A 19 28.63 -5.79 29.82
CA ARG A 19 29.96 -6.23 30.32
C ARG A 19 30.16 -6.03 31.84
N ARG A 20 29.19 -6.44 32.68
CA ARG A 20 29.18 -6.26 34.15
C ARG A 20 28.90 -4.82 34.64
N LYS A 21 28.60 -3.84 33.81
CA LYS A 21 28.12 -2.54 34.23
C LYS A 21 26.70 -2.65 34.81
N ARG A 22 26.46 -1.91 35.89
CA ARG A 22 25.09 -1.76 36.40
C ARG A 22 24.32 -0.89 35.40
N LEU A 23 23.19 -1.38 34.95
CA LEU A 23 22.29 -0.64 34.05
C LEU A 23 21.25 0.05 34.93
N ASP A 24 21.12 1.36 34.79
CA ASP A 24 19.98 2.11 35.30
C ASP A 24 19.03 2.42 34.14
N CYS A 25 17.79 1.99 34.24
CA CYS A 25 16.72 2.24 33.29
C CYS A 25 15.47 2.69 34.06
N SER A 26 15.64 3.56 35.08
CA SER A 26 14.54 4.13 35.84
C SER A 26 13.70 5.17 35.07
N SER A 27 14.25 5.70 33.98
CA SER A 27 13.58 6.56 33.03
C SER A 27 14.13 6.31 31.62
N TRP A 28 13.46 6.82 30.56
CA TRP A 28 13.98 6.70 29.21
C TRP A 28 15.33 7.41 29.04
N LEU A 29 15.53 8.56 29.66
CA LEU A 29 16.81 9.24 29.57
C LEU A 29 17.94 8.43 30.23
N GLU A 30 17.70 7.80 31.39
CA GLU A 30 18.70 6.92 32.03
C GLU A 30 18.91 5.64 31.20
N ALA A 31 17.87 5.09 30.60
CA ALA A 31 17.96 3.97 29.68
C ALA A 31 18.83 4.30 28.44
N PHE A 32 18.70 5.49 27.88
CA PHE A 32 19.55 5.95 26.77
C PHE A 32 20.98 6.22 27.19
N ARG A 33 21.22 6.71 28.42
CA ARG A 33 22.57 6.81 28.99
C ARG A 33 23.22 5.45 29.20
N ALA A 34 22.44 4.47 29.66
CA ALA A 34 22.91 3.11 29.81
C ALA A 34 23.26 2.49 28.45
N LEU A 35 22.46 2.76 27.43
CA LEU A 35 22.72 2.36 26.06
C LEU A 35 23.99 3.00 25.50
N ASP A 36 24.17 4.30 25.66
CA ASP A 36 25.39 5.02 25.27
C ASP A 36 26.64 4.40 25.91
N GLY A 37 26.54 4.05 27.17
CA GLY A 37 27.64 3.42 27.91
C GLY A 37 28.05 2.03 27.43
N VAL A 38 27.29 1.38 26.54
CA VAL A 38 27.64 0.08 25.92
C VAL A 38 28.04 0.24 24.45
N LEU A 39 27.81 1.40 23.82
CA LEU A 39 28.32 1.70 22.51
C LEU A 39 29.85 1.83 22.53
N ASP A 40 30.48 1.50 21.44
CA ASP A 40 31.92 1.64 21.22
C ASP A 40 32.18 2.31 19.85
N ASP A 41 33.44 2.57 19.51
CA ASP A 41 33.85 3.27 18.31
C ASP A 41 33.71 2.44 17.00
N ARG A 42 33.07 1.26 17.08
CA ARG A 42 32.79 0.43 15.89
C ARG A 42 31.57 0.95 15.13
N LYS A 43 31.53 0.64 13.83
CA LYS A 43 30.32 0.88 13.03
C LYS A 43 29.15 0.13 13.67
N THR A 44 28.20 0.87 14.17
CA THR A 44 27.05 0.35 14.89
C THR A 44 25.76 0.85 14.27
N VAL A 45 24.80 -0.04 14.12
CA VAL A 45 23.41 0.29 13.78
C VAL A 45 22.56 0.02 15.00
N LEU A 46 21.92 1.07 15.48
CA LEU A 46 20.95 1.01 16.57
C LEU A 46 19.56 1.09 15.97
N LEU A 47 18.76 0.05 16.16
CA LEU A 47 17.35 0.03 15.79
C LEU A 47 16.50 0.17 17.05
N LEU A 48 15.73 1.25 17.14
CA LEU A 48 14.65 1.41 18.11
C LEU A 48 13.35 1.07 17.40
N ASP A 49 12.93 -0.18 17.54
CA ASP A 49 11.74 -0.72 16.90
C ASP A 49 10.50 -0.44 17.75
N GLU A 50 9.36 -0.25 17.10
CA GLU A 50 8.09 0.10 17.74
C GLU A 50 8.16 1.33 18.63
N ILE A 51 8.82 2.40 18.15
CA ILE A 51 9.06 3.62 18.93
C ILE A 51 7.78 4.28 19.45
N SER A 52 6.66 4.12 18.73
CA SER A 52 5.35 4.57 19.17
C SER A 52 4.88 3.88 20.44
N TRP A 53 5.23 2.62 20.64
CA TRP A 53 4.94 1.88 21.86
C TRP A 53 5.82 2.35 23.02
N MET A 54 7.09 2.65 22.74
CA MET A 54 8.01 3.18 23.76
C MET A 54 7.52 4.52 24.33
N GLY A 55 7.01 5.40 23.43
CA GLY A 55 6.52 6.73 23.81
C GLY A 55 5.06 6.81 24.25
N LYS A 56 4.28 5.74 24.10
CA LYS A 56 2.82 5.76 24.30
C LYS A 56 2.39 6.17 25.71
N TYR A 57 3.15 5.76 26.71
CA TYR A 57 2.81 5.95 28.12
C TYR A 57 3.68 6.99 28.81
N ASP A 58 4.56 7.66 28.06
CA ASP A 58 5.44 8.71 28.57
C ASP A 58 5.48 9.89 27.58
N SER A 59 4.76 10.94 27.91
CA SER A 59 4.73 12.18 27.11
C SER A 59 6.08 12.90 27.04
N GLY A 60 7.01 12.60 27.95
CA GLY A 60 8.38 13.12 27.97
C GLY A 60 9.32 12.39 27.01
N PHE A 61 8.97 11.18 26.58
CA PHE A 61 9.82 10.32 25.75
C PHE A 61 10.42 11.01 24.51
N PRO A 62 9.66 11.77 23.68
CA PRO A 62 10.27 12.48 22.54
C PRO A 62 11.33 13.49 22.95
N GLY A 63 11.14 14.14 24.10
CA GLY A 63 12.12 15.04 24.69
C GLY A 63 13.39 14.31 25.17
N ASP A 64 13.23 13.19 25.86
CA ASP A 64 14.34 12.34 26.31
C ASP A 64 15.15 11.78 25.13
N LEU A 65 14.47 11.32 24.08
CA LEU A 65 15.11 10.85 22.84
C LEU A 65 15.90 11.97 22.16
N LYS A 66 15.34 13.18 22.11
CA LYS A 66 16.04 14.35 21.57
C LYS A 66 17.29 14.69 22.38
N ILE A 67 17.19 14.69 23.73
CA ILE A 67 18.32 14.94 24.61
C ILE A 67 19.38 13.86 24.40
N ALA A 68 18.98 12.61 24.33
CA ALA A 68 19.89 11.50 24.07
C ALA A 68 20.62 11.67 22.73
N TRP A 69 19.90 12.03 21.66
CA TRP A 69 20.54 12.31 20.38
C TRP A 69 21.55 13.44 20.47
N ASP A 70 21.17 14.60 21.03
CA ASP A 70 22.01 15.80 21.04
C ASP A 70 23.27 15.64 21.92
N ASN A 71 23.17 14.90 23.03
CA ASN A 71 24.23 14.86 24.05
C ASN A 71 24.98 13.53 24.09
N LEU A 72 24.42 12.44 23.54
CA LEU A 72 25.01 11.11 23.66
C LEU A 72 25.28 10.53 22.25
N PHE A 73 24.26 10.20 21.50
CA PHE A 73 24.39 9.40 20.28
C PHE A 73 25.12 10.13 19.14
N ARG A 74 24.91 11.43 19.01
CA ARG A 74 25.58 12.26 18.01
C ARG A 74 27.11 12.31 18.18
N CYS A 75 27.63 11.97 19.36
CA CYS A 75 29.07 11.94 19.59
C CYS A 75 29.77 10.71 19.01
N HIS A 76 29.01 9.72 18.55
CA HIS A 76 29.54 8.51 17.92
C HIS A 76 29.51 8.64 16.39
N ASP A 77 30.64 8.96 15.77
CA ASP A 77 30.77 9.22 14.33
C ASP A 77 30.34 8.05 13.42
N HIS A 78 30.31 6.84 13.97
CA HIS A 78 29.99 5.62 13.23
C HIS A 78 28.65 4.99 13.64
N LEU A 79 27.82 5.73 14.36
CA LEU A 79 26.50 5.29 14.80
C LEU A 79 25.43 5.71 13.78
N ILE A 80 24.61 4.77 13.36
CA ILE A 80 23.39 5.03 12.61
C ILE A 80 22.21 4.62 13.50
N VAL A 81 21.31 5.54 13.76
CA VAL A 81 20.09 5.27 14.54
C VAL A 81 18.89 5.18 13.59
N PHE A 82 18.19 4.05 13.62
CA PHE A 82 16.91 3.86 12.98
C PHE A 82 15.80 3.93 14.03
N LEU A 83 14.82 4.79 13.79
CA LEU A 83 13.58 4.85 14.53
C LEU A 83 12.53 4.15 13.66
N CYS A 84 12.01 3.02 14.10
CA CYS A 84 11.05 2.23 13.37
C CYS A 84 9.74 2.13 14.16
N GLY A 85 8.64 2.04 13.48
CA GLY A 85 7.33 1.80 14.07
C GLY A 85 6.24 1.77 13.02
N SER A 86 5.11 1.19 13.39
CA SER A 86 3.91 1.22 12.56
C SER A 86 3.50 2.67 12.29
N VAL A 87 3.03 2.95 11.07
CA VAL A 87 2.57 4.28 10.69
C VAL A 87 1.38 4.64 11.58
N SER A 88 1.62 5.53 12.52
CA SER A 88 0.64 5.96 13.50
C SER A 88 0.67 7.48 13.62
N THR A 89 -0.47 8.05 14.00
CA THR A 89 -0.55 9.48 14.34
C THR A 89 0.48 9.86 15.39
N TRP A 90 0.89 8.92 16.25
CA TRP A 90 1.91 9.19 17.26
C TRP A 90 3.29 9.51 16.66
N ILE A 91 3.76 8.72 15.67
CA ILE A 91 5.04 8.98 14.98
C ILE A 91 4.95 10.30 14.22
N ASP A 92 3.82 10.53 13.55
CA ASP A 92 3.59 11.73 12.77
C ASP A 92 3.67 12.97 13.64
N ASP A 93 2.94 13.00 14.76
CA ASP A 93 2.86 14.14 15.69
C ASP A 93 4.13 14.31 16.53
N ASN A 94 4.77 13.23 16.98
CA ASN A 94 5.84 13.29 17.95
C ASN A 94 7.26 13.26 17.35
N ILE A 95 7.41 12.76 16.11
CA ILE A 95 8.70 12.64 15.43
C ILE A 95 8.71 13.45 14.13
N LEU A 96 7.78 13.19 13.21
CA LEU A 96 7.85 13.74 11.86
C LEU A 96 7.51 15.23 11.83
N HIS A 97 6.43 15.66 12.49
CA HIS A 97 6.01 17.05 12.58
C HIS A 97 6.50 17.79 13.85
N ASN A 98 7.26 17.10 14.69
CA ASN A 98 7.82 17.73 15.89
C ASN A 98 9.07 18.57 15.57
N THR A 99 9.01 19.86 15.85
CA THR A 99 10.10 20.81 15.62
C THR A 99 11.39 20.41 16.32
N GLY A 100 11.31 19.63 17.41
CA GLY A 100 12.46 19.10 18.12
C GLY A 100 13.36 18.18 17.28
N PHE A 101 12.83 17.57 16.22
CA PHE A 101 13.58 16.67 15.34
C PHE A 101 13.97 17.31 13.98
N VAL A 102 13.64 18.58 13.76
CA VAL A 102 14.08 19.30 12.57
C VAL A 102 15.61 19.38 12.51
N GLY A 103 16.19 19.00 11.39
CA GLY A 103 17.65 18.98 11.17
C GLY A 103 18.39 17.83 11.87
N ARG A 104 17.68 16.90 12.51
CA ARG A 104 18.25 15.70 13.15
C ARG A 104 17.98 14.42 12.37
N ARG A 105 16.99 14.45 11.50
CA ARG A 105 16.66 13.33 10.60
C ARG A 105 17.45 13.47 9.32
N ALA A 106 18.12 12.40 8.93
CA ALA A 106 18.87 12.33 7.67
C ALA A 106 18.00 11.80 6.52
N MET A 107 17.06 10.91 6.83
CA MET A 107 16.18 10.27 5.86
C MET A 107 14.89 9.81 6.52
N ASP A 108 13.79 10.00 5.83
CA ASP A 108 12.48 9.46 6.19
C ASP A 108 11.98 8.60 5.02
N PHE A 109 11.49 7.41 5.33
CA PHE A 109 10.89 6.55 4.33
C PHE A 109 9.76 5.71 4.92
N VAL A 110 8.73 5.51 4.11
CA VAL A 110 7.63 4.60 4.42
C VAL A 110 7.84 3.31 3.63
N LEU A 111 7.92 2.19 4.34
CA LEU A 111 7.98 0.88 3.71
C LEU A 111 6.58 0.54 3.20
N GLY A 112 6.44 0.51 1.89
CA GLY A 112 5.22 0.08 1.21
C GLY A 112 5.25 -1.41 0.86
N GLU A 113 4.37 -1.79 -0.06
CA GLU A 113 4.41 -3.12 -0.66
C GLU A 113 5.75 -3.37 -1.38
N LEU A 114 6.17 -4.62 -1.44
CA LEU A 114 7.36 -5.01 -2.23
C LEU A 114 7.10 -4.77 -3.71
N PRO A 115 8.12 -4.36 -4.47
CA PRO A 115 8.05 -4.36 -5.93
C PRO A 115 7.60 -5.73 -6.46
N LEU A 116 6.80 -5.75 -7.53
CA LEU A 116 6.22 -7.00 -8.04
C LEU A 116 7.26 -8.06 -8.40
N ARG A 117 8.42 -7.64 -8.92
CA ARG A 117 9.56 -8.53 -9.19
C ARG A 117 10.13 -9.20 -7.93
N ASP A 118 10.06 -8.52 -6.77
CA ASP A 118 10.54 -9.06 -5.50
C ASP A 118 9.49 -9.97 -4.87
N CYS A 119 8.19 -9.71 -5.11
CA CYS A 119 7.10 -10.60 -4.72
C CYS A 119 7.24 -12.00 -5.33
N VAL A 120 7.68 -12.10 -6.59
CA VAL A 120 7.89 -13.38 -7.28
C VAL A 120 8.90 -14.27 -6.56
N ARG A 121 9.85 -13.71 -5.81
CA ARG A 121 10.86 -14.46 -5.04
C ARG A 121 10.27 -15.36 -3.95
N PHE A 122 9.03 -15.14 -3.55
CA PHE A 122 8.35 -16.01 -2.60
C PHE A 122 7.97 -17.40 -3.20
N TRP A 123 7.96 -17.51 -4.54
CA TRP A 123 7.85 -18.80 -5.23
C TRP A 123 9.18 -19.58 -5.33
N ARG A 124 10.30 -18.98 -4.84
CA ARG A 124 11.63 -19.59 -4.71
C ARG A 124 12.11 -20.22 -6.03
N ASP A 125 12.56 -21.47 -6.00
CA ASP A 125 13.03 -22.25 -7.16
C ASP A 125 11.91 -22.67 -8.12
N ARG A 126 10.67 -22.40 -7.80
CA ARG A 126 9.49 -22.69 -8.63
C ARG A 126 8.96 -21.48 -9.41
N ALA A 127 9.54 -20.32 -9.20
CA ALA A 127 9.08 -19.07 -9.86
C ALA A 127 8.95 -19.21 -11.38
N ASP A 128 9.91 -19.90 -12.03
CA ASP A 128 9.89 -20.12 -13.48
C ASP A 128 8.89 -21.19 -13.96
N ARG A 129 8.26 -21.91 -13.01
CA ARG A 129 7.30 -22.99 -13.31
C ARG A 129 5.87 -22.61 -12.98
N VAL A 130 5.66 -21.45 -12.35
CA VAL A 130 4.34 -20.92 -12.01
C VAL A 130 3.96 -19.88 -13.05
N SER A 131 2.76 -19.98 -13.57
CA SER A 131 2.32 -19.03 -14.58
C SER A 131 2.19 -17.60 -14.02
N PRO A 132 2.46 -16.55 -14.81
CA PRO A 132 2.23 -15.17 -14.40
C PRO A 132 0.80 -14.93 -13.90
N ARG A 133 -0.17 -15.63 -14.47
CA ARG A 133 -1.58 -15.59 -14.05
C ARG A 133 -1.74 -16.06 -12.61
N GLU A 134 -1.18 -17.21 -12.24
CA GLU A 134 -1.25 -17.73 -10.87
C GLU A 134 -0.59 -16.79 -9.86
N ILE A 135 0.56 -16.23 -10.20
CA ILE A 135 1.23 -15.22 -9.37
C ILE A 135 0.31 -14.00 -9.21
N ALA A 136 -0.25 -13.49 -10.30
CA ALA A 136 -1.18 -12.36 -10.27
C ALA A 136 -2.47 -12.67 -9.49
N ASP A 137 -2.98 -13.92 -9.50
CA ASP A 137 -4.14 -14.33 -8.71
C ASP A 137 -3.85 -14.24 -7.21
N VAL A 138 -2.71 -14.76 -6.76
CA VAL A 138 -2.29 -14.64 -5.35
C VAL A 138 -2.07 -13.18 -4.97
N LEU A 139 -1.32 -12.41 -5.76
CA LEU A 139 -1.06 -10.99 -5.51
C LEU A 139 -2.33 -10.13 -5.56
N SER A 140 -3.34 -10.54 -6.33
CA SER A 140 -4.66 -9.90 -6.30
C SER A 140 -5.37 -10.07 -4.94
N VAL A 141 -4.99 -11.06 -4.14
CA VAL A 141 -5.51 -11.25 -2.78
C VAL A 141 -4.59 -10.64 -1.74
N THR A 142 -3.29 -10.88 -1.83
CA THR A 142 -2.32 -10.52 -0.78
C THR A 142 -1.74 -9.10 -0.94
N GLY A 143 -1.80 -8.52 -2.16
CA GLY A 143 -0.92 -7.40 -2.50
C GLY A 143 0.55 -7.83 -2.44
N GLY A 144 1.45 -6.86 -2.35
CA GLY A 144 2.89 -7.05 -2.19
C GLY A 144 3.35 -7.03 -0.73
N VAL A 145 2.49 -7.34 0.23
CA VAL A 145 2.83 -7.33 1.66
C VAL A 145 3.65 -8.56 2.03
N PRO A 146 4.93 -8.41 2.49
CA PRO A 146 5.82 -9.54 2.76
C PRO A 146 5.22 -10.56 3.71
N LYS A 147 4.60 -10.10 4.79
CA LYS A 147 3.97 -10.95 5.80
C LYS A 147 2.92 -11.90 5.24
N TYR A 148 2.13 -11.44 4.28
CA TYR A 148 1.12 -12.26 3.63
C TYR A 148 1.76 -13.25 2.64
N LEU A 149 2.80 -12.81 1.94
CA LEU A 149 3.53 -13.61 0.96
C LEU A 149 4.35 -14.76 1.60
N GLU A 150 4.78 -14.61 2.86
CA GLU A 150 5.40 -15.70 3.63
C GLU A 150 4.48 -16.93 3.75
N GLY A 151 3.17 -16.72 3.69
CA GLY A 151 2.18 -17.79 3.67
C GLY A 151 2.09 -18.56 2.37
N VAL A 152 2.72 -18.12 1.27
CA VAL A 152 2.64 -18.79 -0.04
C VAL A 152 3.43 -20.10 -0.02
N ASP A 153 2.78 -21.17 -0.45
CA ASP A 153 3.43 -22.45 -0.76
C ASP A 153 3.62 -22.56 -2.28
N PRO A 154 4.86 -22.52 -2.76
CA PRO A 154 5.16 -22.58 -4.19
C PRO A 154 4.72 -23.85 -4.90
N SER A 155 4.36 -24.90 -4.16
CA SER A 155 3.90 -26.18 -4.70
C SER A 155 2.41 -26.25 -4.97
N LEU A 156 1.66 -25.29 -4.44
CA LEU A 156 0.21 -25.24 -4.52
C LEU A 156 -0.24 -24.23 -5.58
N SER A 157 -1.41 -24.47 -6.17
CA SER A 157 -2.08 -23.52 -7.05
C SER A 157 -2.49 -22.24 -6.30
N ALA A 158 -2.83 -21.17 -7.04
CA ALA A 158 -3.35 -19.94 -6.45
C ALA A 158 -4.59 -20.19 -5.59
N ASP A 159 -5.55 -20.97 -6.11
CA ASP A 159 -6.77 -21.34 -5.37
C ASP A 159 -6.48 -22.07 -4.06
N GLU A 160 -5.52 -23.01 -4.06
CA GLU A 160 -5.13 -23.75 -2.87
C GLU A 160 -4.38 -22.87 -1.85
N ASN A 161 -3.50 -21.99 -2.32
CA ASN A 161 -2.83 -21.00 -1.47
C ASN A 161 -3.85 -20.09 -0.77
N VAL A 162 -4.78 -19.48 -1.53
CA VAL A 162 -5.81 -18.62 -0.97
C VAL A 162 -6.74 -19.40 -0.02
N ARG A 163 -7.13 -20.63 -0.39
CA ARG A 163 -7.93 -21.50 0.50
C ARG A 163 -7.23 -21.72 1.83
N ARG A 164 -5.95 -22.09 1.79
CA ARG A 164 -5.16 -22.40 2.98
C ARG A 164 -4.97 -21.17 3.86
N MET A 165 -4.66 -20.03 3.25
CA MET A 165 -4.38 -18.80 3.98
C MET A 165 -5.64 -18.12 4.54
N CYS A 166 -6.75 -18.11 3.78
CA CYS A 166 -7.90 -17.25 4.08
C CYS A 166 -9.14 -18.03 4.56
N PHE A 167 -9.28 -19.32 4.20
CA PHE A 167 -10.53 -20.07 4.40
C PHE A 167 -10.36 -21.34 5.24
N ARG A 168 -9.33 -21.39 6.08
CA ARG A 168 -9.10 -22.42 7.09
C ARG A 168 -9.07 -21.81 8.48
N PRO A 169 -9.49 -22.54 9.54
CA PRO A 169 -9.48 -22.04 10.92
C PRO A 169 -8.12 -21.50 11.36
N ASN A 170 -7.05 -22.17 10.95
CA ASN A 170 -5.67 -21.78 11.25
C ASN A 170 -4.98 -21.07 10.07
N GLY A 171 -5.74 -20.52 9.14
CA GLY A 171 -5.20 -19.76 8.02
C GLY A 171 -4.60 -18.44 8.50
N VAL A 172 -3.37 -18.17 8.11
CA VAL A 172 -2.63 -16.96 8.54
C VAL A 172 -3.34 -15.66 8.19
N LEU A 173 -4.22 -15.67 7.19
CA LEU A 173 -5.00 -14.50 6.75
C LEU A 173 -6.50 -14.63 7.11
N ALA A 174 -6.88 -15.61 7.94
CA ALA A 174 -8.29 -15.74 8.34
C ALA A 174 -8.70 -14.68 9.37
N HIS A 175 -7.79 -14.29 10.27
CA HIS A 175 -8.05 -13.37 11.39
C HIS A 175 -7.13 -12.15 11.43
N ASP A 176 -5.97 -12.19 10.77
CA ASP A 176 -4.92 -11.15 10.82
C ASP A 176 -5.46 -9.74 10.58
N PHE A 177 -6.41 -9.56 9.66
CA PHE A 177 -6.96 -8.24 9.38
C PHE A 177 -7.64 -7.61 10.60
N ASP A 178 -8.52 -8.36 11.26
CA ASP A 178 -9.26 -7.84 12.42
C ASP A 178 -8.34 -7.60 13.62
N GLU A 179 -7.28 -8.40 13.79
CA GLU A 179 -6.27 -8.24 14.84
C GLU A 179 -5.42 -7.00 14.59
N ILE A 180 -4.77 -6.91 13.42
CA ILE A 180 -3.93 -5.76 13.02
C ILE A 180 -4.76 -4.46 13.03
N PHE A 181 -5.95 -4.50 12.48
CA PHE A 181 -6.81 -3.33 12.37
C PHE A 181 -7.30 -2.83 13.73
N SER A 182 -7.61 -3.74 14.65
CA SER A 182 -8.00 -3.40 16.02
C SER A 182 -6.83 -2.86 16.83
N ASP A 183 -5.63 -3.37 16.63
CA ASP A 183 -4.42 -2.86 17.29
C ASP A 183 -4.07 -1.44 16.81
N LEU A 184 -4.10 -1.21 15.51
CA LEU A 184 -3.79 0.11 14.91
C LEU A 184 -4.79 1.20 15.32
N PHE A 185 -6.09 0.90 15.34
CA PHE A 185 -7.13 1.92 15.45
C PHE A 185 -7.90 1.89 16.77
N GLN A 186 -7.73 0.87 17.60
CA GLN A 186 -8.33 0.75 18.93
C GLN A 186 -9.85 1.09 18.96
N SER A 187 -10.25 2.12 19.70
CA SER A 187 -11.66 2.55 19.81
C SER A 187 -12.31 2.93 18.47
N ASP A 188 -11.53 3.38 17.52
CA ASP A 188 -12.02 3.88 16.23
C ASP A 188 -12.06 2.80 15.14
N ALA A 189 -11.62 1.57 15.46
CA ALA A 189 -11.51 0.48 14.50
C ALA A 189 -12.84 0.15 13.80
N ALA A 190 -13.95 0.19 14.52
CA ALA A 190 -15.28 -0.11 13.97
C ALA A 190 -15.66 0.89 12.86
N ASP A 191 -15.57 2.18 13.13
CA ASP A 191 -15.91 3.26 12.19
C ASP A 191 -15.02 3.23 10.94
N LYS A 192 -13.71 3.05 11.12
CA LYS A 192 -12.75 2.94 10.01
C LYS A 192 -13.02 1.70 9.15
N ARG A 193 -13.39 0.57 9.76
CA ARG A 193 -13.77 -0.65 9.05
C ARG A 193 -15.01 -0.47 8.19
N GLU A 194 -16.02 0.28 8.68
CA GLU A 194 -17.19 0.64 7.89
C GLU A 194 -16.80 1.49 6.65
N MET A 195 -15.86 2.43 6.81
CA MET A 195 -15.35 3.23 5.69
C MET A 195 -14.65 2.36 4.63
N LEU A 196 -13.80 1.42 5.05
CA LEU A 196 -13.18 0.47 4.12
C LEU A 196 -14.22 -0.41 3.41
N SER A 197 -15.25 -0.88 4.15
CA SER A 197 -16.35 -1.64 3.57
C SER A 197 -17.11 -0.82 2.52
N ALA A 198 -17.32 0.48 2.76
CA ALA A 198 -17.92 1.38 1.79
C ALA A 198 -17.09 1.48 0.50
N LEU A 199 -15.75 1.48 0.61
CA LEU A 199 -14.81 1.58 -0.50
C LEU A 199 -14.55 0.25 -1.22
N SER A 200 -15.00 -0.87 -0.68
CA SER A 200 -14.67 -2.21 -1.22
C SER A 200 -15.19 -2.44 -2.65
N ALA A 201 -16.28 -1.77 -3.04
CA ALA A 201 -16.87 -1.86 -4.38
C ALA A 201 -16.27 -0.89 -5.41
N GLY A 202 -15.37 0.01 -4.99
CA GLY A 202 -14.70 0.98 -5.86
C GLY A 202 -14.46 2.32 -5.17
N PRO A 203 -13.72 3.22 -5.81
CA PRO A 203 -13.37 4.53 -5.26
C PRO A 203 -14.59 5.44 -5.08
N LEU A 204 -14.63 6.16 -3.95
CA LEU A 204 -15.72 7.08 -3.58
C LEU A 204 -15.16 8.43 -3.13
N GLY A 205 -15.90 9.50 -3.42
CA GLY A 205 -15.66 10.81 -2.82
C GLY A 205 -16.19 10.89 -1.37
N VAL A 206 -15.68 11.84 -0.58
CA VAL A 206 -16.06 12.01 0.84
C VAL A 206 -17.57 12.08 1.04
N SER A 207 -18.29 12.82 0.18
CA SER A 207 -19.77 12.94 0.27
C SER A 207 -20.49 11.63 -0.06
N GLU A 208 -19.92 10.81 -0.94
CA GLU A 208 -20.47 9.49 -1.28
C GLU A 208 -20.24 8.50 -0.13
N ILE A 209 -19.07 8.55 0.50
CA ILE A 209 -18.74 7.76 1.71
C ILE A 209 -19.72 8.14 2.83
N ALA A 210 -19.86 9.44 3.14
CA ALA A 210 -20.77 9.93 4.18
C ALA A 210 -22.20 9.42 3.97
N ARG A 211 -22.72 9.58 2.74
CA ARG A 211 -24.07 9.10 2.39
C ARG A 211 -24.21 7.57 2.56
N LYS A 212 -23.19 6.80 2.15
CA LYS A 212 -23.23 5.34 2.24
C LYS A 212 -23.19 4.83 3.69
N LEU A 213 -22.55 5.61 4.56
CA LEU A 213 -22.48 5.33 6.00
C LEU A 213 -23.67 5.91 6.80
N GLY A 214 -24.57 6.67 6.17
CA GLY A 214 -25.61 7.39 6.87
C GLY A 214 -25.09 8.47 7.83
N LYS A 215 -23.88 8.99 7.57
CA LYS A 215 -23.19 10.00 8.39
C LYS A 215 -23.14 11.34 7.65
N GLU A 216 -22.98 12.43 8.41
CA GLU A 216 -22.74 13.75 7.82
C GLU A 216 -21.29 13.89 7.37
N LYS A 217 -21.10 14.68 6.30
CA LYS A 217 -19.76 15.12 5.90
C LYS A 217 -19.23 16.15 6.89
N ASN A 218 -18.28 15.75 7.72
CA ASN A 218 -17.67 16.60 8.75
C ASN A 218 -16.16 16.40 8.83
N GLY A 219 -15.48 17.19 9.67
CA GLY A 219 -14.04 17.11 9.88
C GLY A 219 -13.57 15.75 10.43
N HIS A 220 -14.40 15.09 11.24
CA HIS A 220 -14.09 13.78 11.81
C HIS A 220 -13.95 12.71 10.71
N LEU A 221 -14.88 12.68 9.73
CA LEU A 221 -14.80 11.77 8.59
C LEU A 221 -13.53 12.02 7.75
N SER A 222 -13.19 13.29 7.53
CA SER A 222 -11.98 13.65 6.77
C SER A 222 -10.71 13.21 7.50
N LYS A 223 -10.63 13.43 8.82
CA LYS A 223 -9.50 13.00 9.64
C LYS A 223 -9.38 11.47 9.71
N ALA A 224 -10.49 10.76 9.76
CA ALA A 224 -10.49 9.30 9.73
C ALA A 224 -9.98 8.75 8.38
N LEU A 225 -10.36 9.37 7.26
CA LEU A 225 -9.82 9.02 5.93
C LEU A 225 -8.33 9.31 5.81
N GLU A 226 -7.86 10.45 6.33
CA GLU A 226 -6.44 10.81 6.41
C GLU A 226 -5.66 9.76 7.23
N THR A 227 -6.18 9.36 8.38
CA THR A 227 -5.56 8.30 9.20
C THR A 227 -5.49 6.97 8.45
N LEU A 228 -6.54 6.58 7.71
CA LEU A 228 -6.54 5.38 6.88
C LEU A 228 -5.56 5.48 5.69
N GLU A 229 -5.36 6.69 5.15
CA GLU A 229 -4.41 6.94 4.08
C GLU A 229 -2.97 6.85 4.58
N VAL A 230 -2.65 7.52 5.68
CA VAL A 230 -1.35 7.45 6.35
C VAL A 230 -1.01 6.00 6.73
N SER A 231 -2.01 5.22 7.17
CA SER A 231 -1.83 3.79 7.50
C SER A 231 -1.80 2.86 6.28
N GLY A 232 -1.90 3.38 5.05
CA GLY A 232 -1.76 2.60 3.82
C GLY A 232 -2.98 1.78 3.39
N PHE A 233 -4.13 1.87 4.10
CA PHE A 233 -5.35 1.15 3.73
C PHE A 233 -6.10 1.80 2.56
N VAL A 234 -6.06 3.12 2.47
CA VAL A 234 -6.67 3.87 1.38
C VAL A 234 -5.65 4.76 0.69
N GLU A 235 -5.99 5.24 -0.48
CA GLU A 235 -5.22 6.25 -1.20
C GLU A 235 -6.16 7.25 -1.85
N SER A 236 -5.82 8.54 -1.69
CA SER A 236 -6.53 9.61 -2.37
C SER A 236 -6.09 9.70 -3.83
N GLU A 237 -7.06 9.66 -4.74
CA GLU A 237 -6.83 9.84 -6.17
C GLU A 237 -6.72 11.34 -6.49
N VAL A 238 -5.53 11.92 -6.27
CA VAL A 238 -5.24 13.33 -6.54
C VAL A 238 -4.62 13.46 -7.92
N GLY A 239 -5.40 13.92 -8.88
CA GLY A 239 -4.96 14.13 -10.26
C GLY A 239 -5.08 15.59 -10.68
N LEU A 240 -4.47 15.93 -11.82
CA LEU A 240 -4.64 17.22 -12.47
C LEU A 240 -5.66 17.12 -13.59
N ASN A 241 -6.46 18.16 -13.77
CA ASN A 241 -7.31 18.31 -14.94
C ASN A 241 -6.43 18.38 -16.19
N PRO A 242 -6.59 17.49 -17.17
CA PRO A 242 -5.69 17.42 -18.33
C PRO A 242 -5.78 18.63 -19.27
N GLN A 243 -6.84 19.43 -19.18
CA GLN A 243 -7.04 20.62 -20.02
C GLN A 243 -6.50 21.89 -19.37
N THR A 244 -6.67 22.04 -18.04
CA THR A 244 -6.31 23.27 -17.30
C THR A 244 -5.00 23.13 -16.53
N GLY A 245 -4.57 21.92 -16.22
CA GLY A 245 -3.41 21.66 -15.33
C GLY A 245 -3.70 21.87 -13.85
N GLU A 246 -4.94 22.28 -13.50
CA GLU A 246 -5.35 22.52 -12.12
C GLU A 246 -5.70 21.20 -11.39
N PRO A 247 -5.55 21.12 -10.07
CA PRO A 247 -5.98 19.95 -9.31
C PRO A 247 -7.46 19.64 -9.52
N VAL A 248 -7.79 18.34 -9.61
CA VAL A 248 -9.17 17.92 -9.69
C VAL A 248 -9.87 18.21 -8.36
N GLN A 249 -10.98 18.95 -8.42
CA GLN A 249 -11.70 19.42 -7.22
C GLN A 249 -12.32 18.29 -6.38
N GLN A 250 -12.67 17.16 -6.99
CA GLN A 250 -13.28 16.03 -6.30
C GLN A 250 -12.25 14.92 -6.09
N VAL A 251 -11.60 14.95 -4.94
CA VAL A 251 -10.75 13.86 -4.48
C VAL A 251 -11.61 12.64 -4.19
N ARG A 252 -11.25 11.51 -4.75
CA ARG A 252 -11.82 10.20 -4.43
C ARG A 252 -10.80 9.38 -3.65
N TYR A 253 -11.30 8.49 -2.83
CA TYR A 253 -10.49 7.56 -2.07
C TYR A 253 -10.73 6.17 -2.62
N ARG A 254 -9.66 5.45 -2.92
CA ARG A 254 -9.70 4.03 -3.26
C ARG A 254 -9.20 3.18 -2.09
N LEU A 255 -9.75 2.00 -1.95
CA LEU A 255 -9.19 0.99 -1.04
C LEU A 255 -7.88 0.47 -1.67
N LYS A 256 -6.75 0.84 -1.08
CA LYS A 256 -5.40 0.53 -1.59
C LYS A 256 -4.98 -0.90 -1.29
N ASP A 257 -5.28 -1.38 -0.11
CA ASP A 257 -4.92 -2.70 0.36
C ASP A 257 -5.81 -3.79 -0.28
N ASN A 258 -5.20 -4.66 -1.07
CA ASN A 258 -5.90 -5.74 -1.76
C ASN A 258 -6.45 -6.78 -0.78
N TYR A 259 -5.69 -7.12 0.26
CA TYR A 259 -6.14 -8.08 1.26
C TYR A 259 -7.31 -7.54 2.07
N ALA A 260 -7.28 -6.29 2.48
CA ALA A 260 -8.40 -5.66 3.18
C ALA A 260 -9.70 -5.76 2.38
N ARG A 261 -9.68 -5.49 1.05
CA ARG A 261 -10.86 -5.66 0.19
C ARG A 261 -11.31 -7.10 0.14
N PHE A 262 -10.39 -8.04 -0.06
CA PHE A 262 -10.69 -9.46 -0.11
C PHE A 262 -11.28 -9.96 1.21
N PHE A 263 -10.65 -9.60 2.32
CA PHE A 263 -11.11 -9.97 3.67
C PHE A 263 -12.52 -9.47 3.93
N LEU A 264 -12.76 -8.17 3.78
CA LEU A 264 -14.06 -7.55 4.07
C LEU A 264 -15.19 -8.14 3.23
N LYS A 265 -14.90 -8.50 1.97
CA LYS A 265 -15.93 -9.00 1.06
C LYS A 265 -16.14 -10.51 1.17
N TYR A 266 -15.10 -11.29 1.36
CA TYR A 266 -15.19 -12.74 1.23
C TYR A 266 -14.90 -13.52 2.50
N VAL A 267 -13.92 -13.10 3.29
CA VAL A 267 -13.51 -13.83 4.50
C VAL A 267 -14.42 -13.47 5.67
N LYS A 268 -14.52 -12.20 6.00
CA LYS A 268 -15.26 -11.71 7.17
C LYS A 268 -16.71 -12.22 7.27
N PRO A 269 -17.52 -12.19 6.19
CA PRO A 269 -18.90 -12.69 6.27
C PRO A 269 -18.99 -14.19 6.51
N ARG A 270 -17.88 -14.93 6.31
CA ARG A 270 -17.82 -16.38 6.40
C ARG A 270 -17.03 -16.88 7.60
N LEU A 271 -16.45 -15.99 8.42
CA LEU A 271 -15.65 -16.36 9.60
C LEU A 271 -16.33 -17.41 10.48
N PRO A 272 -17.63 -17.31 10.83
CA PRO A 272 -18.28 -18.33 11.69
C PRO A 272 -18.30 -19.74 11.08
N LEU A 273 -18.27 -19.84 9.74
CA LEU A 273 -18.18 -21.12 9.04
C LEU A 273 -16.72 -21.59 8.89
N ILE A 274 -15.81 -20.65 8.66
CA ILE A 274 -14.37 -20.90 8.57
C ILE A 274 -13.88 -21.48 9.89
N ASP A 275 -14.20 -20.86 11.02
CA ASP A 275 -13.79 -21.26 12.37
C ASP A 275 -14.23 -22.68 12.75
N ARG A 276 -15.35 -23.12 12.20
CA ARG A 276 -15.87 -24.47 12.40
C ARG A 276 -15.41 -25.46 11.33
N ASP A 277 -14.47 -25.08 10.46
CA ASP A 277 -14.04 -25.82 9.26
C ASP A 277 -15.23 -26.23 8.36
N GLY A 278 -16.32 -25.46 8.40
CA GLY A 278 -17.54 -25.73 7.66
C GLY A 278 -17.58 -25.08 6.28
N TYR A 279 -16.74 -24.08 6.00
CA TYR A 279 -16.70 -23.43 4.71
C TYR A 279 -15.88 -24.23 3.69
N ARG A 280 -16.49 -24.47 2.53
CA ARG A 280 -15.82 -25.18 1.42
C ARG A 280 -15.52 -24.18 0.30
N PHE A 281 -14.25 -24.06 -0.02
CA PHE A 281 -13.72 -23.20 -1.08
C PHE A 281 -12.84 -24.07 -1.99
N SER A 282 -13.10 -24.06 -3.29
CA SER A 282 -12.32 -24.81 -4.27
C SER A 282 -11.68 -23.92 -5.34
N SER A 283 -12.29 -22.79 -5.67
CA SER A 283 -11.74 -21.87 -6.66
C SER A 283 -12.19 -20.45 -6.39
N LEU A 284 -11.32 -19.46 -6.69
CA LEU A 284 -11.61 -18.03 -6.66
C LEU A 284 -12.80 -17.68 -7.57
N GLU A 285 -12.97 -18.38 -8.68
CA GLU A 285 -14.07 -18.15 -9.64
C GLU A 285 -15.46 -18.42 -9.03
N GLN A 286 -15.54 -19.17 -7.92
CA GLN A 286 -16.79 -19.45 -7.21
C GLN A 286 -17.22 -18.32 -6.26
N LEU A 287 -16.35 -17.35 -6.03
CA LEU A 287 -16.67 -16.20 -5.16
C LEU A 287 -17.61 -15.23 -5.89
N ASP A 288 -18.70 -14.85 -5.21
CA ASP A 288 -19.71 -13.96 -5.78
C ASP A 288 -19.12 -12.65 -6.29
N GLY A 289 -19.28 -12.37 -7.59
CA GLY A 289 -18.77 -11.17 -8.23
C GLY A 289 -17.24 -11.09 -8.30
N TRP A 290 -16.54 -12.24 -8.23
CA TRP A 290 -15.08 -12.29 -8.24
C TRP A 290 -14.48 -11.58 -9.47
N SER A 291 -15.01 -11.81 -10.67
CA SER A 291 -14.45 -11.18 -11.88
C SER A 291 -14.42 -9.64 -11.80
N SER A 292 -15.45 -9.03 -11.19
CA SER A 292 -15.50 -7.58 -10.99
C SER A 292 -14.51 -7.11 -9.94
N ILE A 293 -14.37 -7.87 -8.85
CA ILE A 293 -13.40 -7.56 -7.79
C ILE A 293 -11.98 -7.79 -8.31
N LEU A 294 -11.76 -8.85 -9.07
CA LEU A 294 -10.46 -9.16 -9.66
C LEU A 294 -9.96 -8.04 -10.57
N GLY A 295 -10.87 -7.41 -11.34
CA GLY A 295 -10.54 -6.20 -12.11
C GLY A 295 -10.04 -5.05 -11.22
N LEU A 296 -10.76 -4.75 -10.14
CA LEU A 296 -10.36 -3.72 -9.17
C LEU A 296 -9.05 -4.08 -8.44
N GLN A 297 -8.84 -5.34 -8.11
CA GLN A 297 -7.62 -5.82 -7.45
C GLN A 297 -6.41 -5.71 -8.40
N PHE A 298 -6.61 -6.05 -9.66
CA PHE A 298 -5.57 -5.95 -10.68
C PHE A 298 -5.22 -4.49 -11.01
N GLU A 299 -6.24 -3.62 -11.18
CA GLU A 299 -6.04 -2.18 -11.31
C GLU A 299 -5.23 -1.64 -10.14
N ASN A 300 -5.61 -2.01 -8.91
CA ASN A 300 -4.94 -1.61 -7.68
C ASN A 300 -3.48 -2.08 -7.63
N LEU A 301 -3.23 -3.32 -8.04
CA LEU A 301 -1.89 -3.89 -8.10
C LEU A 301 -0.97 -3.08 -9.03
N VAL A 302 -1.46 -2.68 -10.19
CA VAL A 302 -0.71 -1.85 -11.14
C VAL A 302 -0.51 -0.43 -10.61
N LEU A 303 -1.54 0.18 -10.02
CA LEU A 303 -1.47 1.54 -9.48
C LEU A 303 -0.51 1.63 -8.29
N ASN A 304 -0.50 0.63 -7.41
CA ASN A 304 0.42 0.59 -6.27
C ASN A 304 1.89 0.43 -6.69
N HIS A 305 2.13 -0.13 -7.89
CA HIS A 305 3.46 -0.41 -8.42
C HIS A 305 3.83 0.47 -9.63
N LEU A 306 3.37 1.73 -9.61
CA LEU A 306 3.64 2.70 -10.67
C LEU A 306 5.15 2.85 -10.97
N SER A 307 6.01 2.78 -9.96
CA SER A 307 7.46 2.85 -10.11
C SER A 307 8.03 1.73 -10.97
N ASP A 308 7.41 0.55 -10.96
CA ASP A 308 7.81 -0.59 -11.78
C ASP A 308 7.27 -0.47 -13.22
N LEU A 309 6.13 0.23 -13.39
CA LEU A 309 5.51 0.44 -14.70
C LEU A 309 6.23 1.53 -15.53
N LEU A 310 6.67 2.63 -14.90
CA LEU A 310 7.23 3.79 -15.60
C LEU A 310 8.41 3.43 -16.53
N PRO A 311 9.39 2.60 -16.13
CA PRO A 311 10.48 2.18 -17.01
C PRO A 311 10.00 1.42 -18.27
N LEU A 312 8.92 0.63 -18.12
CA LEU A 312 8.33 -0.13 -19.24
C LEU A 312 7.59 0.77 -20.23
N LEU A 313 7.18 1.95 -19.78
CA LEU A 313 6.59 2.99 -20.61
C LEU A 313 7.63 3.99 -21.13
N HIS A 314 8.90 3.80 -20.80
CA HIS A 314 10.01 4.72 -21.10
C HIS A 314 9.76 6.15 -20.58
N ILE A 315 9.18 6.25 -19.36
CA ILE A 315 8.87 7.53 -18.71
C ILE A 315 9.83 7.75 -17.53
N GLU A 316 10.55 8.86 -17.55
CA GLU A 316 11.34 9.30 -16.40
C GLU A 316 10.44 9.92 -15.33
N ARG A 317 10.57 9.45 -14.08
CA ARG A 317 9.76 9.92 -12.96
C ARG A 317 9.85 11.43 -12.72
N THR A 318 11.01 12.02 -12.95
CA THR A 318 11.29 13.46 -12.81
C THR A 318 10.47 14.35 -13.76
N LEU A 319 9.97 13.78 -14.86
CA LEU A 319 9.16 14.50 -15.84
C LEU A 319 7.67 14.49 -15.51
N ILE A 320 7.24 13.71 -14.51
CA ILE A 320 5.84 13.52 -14.18
C ILE A 320 5.35 14.65 -13.27
N THR A 321 4.29 15.30 -13.68
CA THR A 321 3.56 16.30 -12.88
C THR A 321 2.38 15.69 -12.12
N SER A 322 1.75 14.65 -12.69
CA SER A 322 0.65 13.92 -12.07
C SER A 322 0.57 12.50 -12.65
N ALA A 323 0.26 11.53 -11.81
CA ALA A 323 -0.05 10.16 -12.21
C ALA A 323 -1.14 9.63 -11.30
N ALA A 324 -2.38 9.59 -11.79
CA ALA A 324 -3.54 9.18 -11.01
C ALA A 324 -4.67 8.70 -11.93
N PRO A 325 -5.62 7.90 -11.43
CA PRO A 325 -6.88 7.66 -12.13
C PRO A 325 -7.59 8.98 -12.45
N TYR A 326 -8.24 9.03 -13.61
CA TYR A 326 -8.99 10.22 -14.02
C TYR A 326 -10.44 9.88 -14.28
N ARG A 327 -11.35 10.67 -13.69
CA ARG A 327 -12.79 10.50 -13.85
C ARG A 327 -13.46 11.84 -14.12
N LYS A 328 -14.27 11.87 -15.19
CA LYS A 328 -15.10 13.01 -15.57
C LYS A 328 -16.55 12.53 -15.60
N SER A 329 -17.41 13.16 -14.81
CA SER A 329 -18.84 12.87 -14.81
C SER A 329 -19.50 13.32 -16.13
N ALA A 330 -20.51 12.61 -16.58
CA ALA A 330 -21.36 13.06 -17.69
C ALA A 330 -22.03 14.39 -17.34
N ARG A 331 -21.92 15.39 -18.20
CA ARG A 331 -22.61 16.70 -18.09
C ARG A 331 -23.08 17.14 -19.47
N ASN A 332 -24.31 17.69 -19.56
CA ASN A 332 -24.84 18.37 -20.74
C ASN A 332 -24.69 17.59 -22.06
N GLY A 333 -25.06 16.29 -22.05
CA GLY A 333 -24.97 15.45 -23.25
C GLY A 333 -23.59 14.87 -23.57
N ASN A 334 -22.52 15.33 -22.92
CA ASN A 334 -21.20 14.73 -23.03
C ASN A 334 -21.10 13.53 -22.07
N GLY A 335 -20.81 12.34 -22.61
CA GLY A 335 -20.61 11.13 -21.82
C GLY A 335 -19.49 11.28 -20.79
N GLY A 336 -19.61 10.55 -19.66
CA GLY A 336 -18.53 10.45 -18.67
C GLY A 336 -17.28 9.80 -19.27
N CYS A 337 -16.13 10.02 -18.63
CA CYS A 337 -14.88 9.39 -19.01
C CYS A 337 -14.19 8.85 -17.77
N GLN A 338 -13.75 7.60 -17.80
CA GLN A 338 -12.90 7.01 -16.78
C GLN A 338 -11.64 6.48 -17.45
N ILE A 339 -10.48 6.88 -16.92
CA ILE A 339 -9.16 6.40 -17.33
C ILE A 339 -8.52 5.78 -16.09
N ASP A 340 -8.05 4.56 -16.22
CA ASP A 340 -7.53 3.79 -15.09
C ASP A 340 -6.25 4.43 -14.54
N LEU A 341 -5.38 4.95 -15.42
CA LEU A 341 -4.22 5.75 -15.03
C LEU A 341 -3.92 6.81 -16.09
N LEU A 342 -3.97 8.07 -15.71
CA LEU A 342 -3.53 9.20 -16.53
C LEU A 342 -2.22 9.75 -15.99
N ILE A 343 -1.13 9.56 -16.76
CA ILE A 343 0.19 10.12 -16.42
C ILE A 343 0.36 11.40 -17.22
N GLN A 344 0.66 12.48 -16.54
CA GLN A 344 0.79 13.82 -17.14
C GLN A 344 2.18 14.39 -16.91
N SER A 345 2.72 14.98 -17.94
CA SER A 345 3.91 15.82 -17.90
C SER A 345 3.63 17.16 -18.57
N LYS A 346 4.62 18.02 -18.57
CA LYS A 346 4.53 19.32 -19.28
C LYS A 346 4.23 19.15 -20.78
N HIS A 347 4.71 18.07 -21.42
CA HIS A 347 4.71 17.91 -22.88
C HIS A 347 3.88 16.75 -23.40
N PHE A 348 3.52 15.80 -22.55
CA PHE A 348 2.77 14.63 -22.96
C PHE A 348 1.78 14.17 -21.89
N LYS A 349 0.80 13.40 -22.33
CA LYS A 349 -0.18 12.70 -21.51
C LYS A 349 -0.25 11.25 -21.95
N TYR A 350 -0.01 10.33 -20.99
CA TYR A 350 -0.21 8.90 -21.23
C TYR A 350 -1.58 8.49 -20.70
N VAL A 351 -2.37 7.90 -21.57
CA VAL A 351 -3.63 7.22 -21.23
C VAL A 351 -3.33 5.75 -21.11
N VAL A 352 -3.31 5.24 -19.89
CA VAL A 352 -3.02 3.84 -19.60
C VAL A 352 -4.32 3.14 -19.25
N GLU A 353 -4.63 2.10 -20.02
CA GLU A 353 -5.73 1.18 -19.78
C GLU A 353 -5.20 -0.06 -19.09
N ILE A 354 -5.90 -0.52 -18.05
CA ILE A 354 -5.52 -1.70 -17.26
C ILE A 354 -6.61 -2.76 -17.42
N LYS A 355 -6.28 -3.89 -18.03
CA LYS A 355 -7.26 -4.94 -18.34
C LYS A 355 -6.84 -6.29 -17.80
N ARG A 356 -7.76 -6.94 -17.09
CA ARG A 356 -7.65 -8.34 -16.75
C ARG A 356 -8.86 -9.10 -17.27
N LYS A 357 -8.65 -9.90 -18.30
CA LYS A 357 -9.68 -10.72 -18.94
C LYS A 357 -9.03 -11.98 -19.51
N ARG A 358 -9.80 -13.07 -19.59
CA ARG A 358 -9.33 -14.30 -20.25
C ARG A 358 -8.88 -14.06 -21.70
N GLU A 359 -9.62 -13.20 -22.42
CA GLU A 359 -9.30 -12.78 -23.78
C GLU A 359 -9.60 -11.28 -23.94
N ILE A 360 -8.68 -10.56 -24.56
CA ILE A 360 -8.74 -9.12 -24.82
C ILE A 360 -8.73 -8.94 -26.33
N GLY A 361 -9.85 -8.51 -26.86
CA GLY A 361 -10.08 -8.29 -28.30
C GLY A 361 -9.86 -6.83 -28.70
N THR A 362 -10.19 -6.52 -29.95
CA THR A 362 -10.03 -5.18 -30.54
C THR A 362 -10.92 -4.12 -29.92
N GLU A 363 -11.95 -4.50 -29.19
CA GLU A 363 -12.84 -3.58 -28.47
C GLU A 363 -12.09 -2.65 -27.50
N VAL A 364 -10.96 -3.10 -26.96
CA VAL A 364 -10.12 -2.28 -26.06
C VAL A 364 -9.55 -1.06 -26.79
N VAL A 365 -9.24 -1.18 -28.08
CA VAL A 365 -8.73 -0.08 -28.90
C VAL A 365 -9.80 1.01 -29.02
N ASP A 366 -11.04 0.61 -29.33
CA ASP A 366 -12.15 1.55 -29.50
C ASP A 366 -12.53 2.20 -28.16
N GLU A 367 -12.52 1.44 -27.06
CA GLU A 367 -12.71 1.97 -25.70
C GLU A 367 -11.70 3.07 -25.38
N VAL A 368 -10.41 2.84 -25.63
CA VAL A 368 -9.36 3.81 -25.31
C VAL A 368 -9.38 5.00 -26.27
N ARG A 369 -9.66 4.76 -27.55
CA ARG A 369 -9.85 5.83 -28.53
C ARG A 369 -10.96 6.78 -28.13
N GLU A 370 -12.08 6.26 -27.64
CA GLU A 370 -13.19 7.05 -27.12
C GLU A 370 -12.81 7.81 -25.83
N LYS A 371 -12.09 7.18 -24.89
CA LYS A 371 -11.57 7.83 -23.67
C LYS A 371 -10.67 9.01 -24.03
N VAL A 372 -9.74 8.84 -24.97
CA VAL A 372 -8.85 9.92 -25.47
C VAL A 372 -9.65 11.06 -26.08
N ALA A 373 -10.64 10.76 -26.92
CA ALA A 373 -11.49 11.79 -27.52
C ALA A 373 -12.26 12.59 -26.45
N ARG A 374 -12.77 11.93 -25.42
CA ARG A 374 -13.52 12.56 -24.31
C ARG A 374 -12.66 13.42 -23.37
N LEU A 375 -11.34 13.25 -23.37
CA LEU A 375 -10.44 14.14 -22.65
C LEU A 375 -10.49 15.57 -23.17
N GLY A 376 -10.79 15.77 -24.43
CA GLY A 376 -10.91 17.10 -25.07
C GLY A 376 -9.62 17.89 -25.01
N LEU A 377 -8.48 17.24 -25.25
CA LEU A 377 -7.15 17.84 -25.19
C LEU A 377 -6.92 18.83 -26.32
N LYS A 378 -6.00 19.78 -26.11
CA LYS A 378 -5.59 20.75 -27.12
C LYS A 378 -4.76 20.06 -28.22
N ARG A 379 -4.78 20.61 -29.43
CA ARG A 379 -3.97 20.11 -30.54
C ARG A 379 -2.44 20.17 -30.26
N SER A 380 -2.03 20.98 -29.30
CA SER A 380 -0.65 21.09 -28.84
C SER A 380 -0.23 19.97 -27.87
N ASP A 381 -1.19 19.20 -27.32
CA ASP A 381 -0.90 18.12 -26.39
C ASP A 381 -0.50 16.86 -27.16
N THR A 382 0.59 16.26 -26.77
CA THR A 382 0.97 14.92 -27.24
C THR A 382 0.29 13.88 -26.37
N VAL A 383 -0.49 13.00 -26.97
CA VAL A 383 -1.14 11.87 -26.30
C VAL A 383 -0.45 10.59 -26.69
N ARG A 384 -0.16 9.76 -25.72
CA ARG A 384 0.31 8.39 -25.90
C ARG A 384 -0.62 7.45 -25.17
N THR A 385 -0.74 6.23 -25.70
CA THR A 385 -1.63 5.21 -25.15
C THR A 385 -0.85 3.99 -24.73
N ALA A 386 -1.24 3.38 -23.62
CA ALA A 386 -0.65 2.14 -23.17
C ALA A 386 -1.72 1.16 -22.68
N LEU A 387 -1.48 -0.11 -22.88
CA LEU A 387 -2.28 -1.20 -22.35
C LEU A 387 -1.43 -2.04 -21.41
N VAL A 388 -1.85 -2.11 -20.14
CA VAL A 388 -1.29 -3.04 -19.15
C VAL A 388 -2.29 -4.16 -18.96
N TYR A 389 -1.87 -5.42 -19.14
CA TYR A 389 -2.85 -6.48 -19.17
C TYR A 389 -2.38 -7.80 -18.57
N GLU A 390 -3.35 -8.60 -18.14
CA GLU A 390 -3.24 -10.03 -17.87
C GLU A 390 -4.32 -10.78 -18.67
N GLY A 391 -3.91 -11.85 -19.34
CA GLY A 391 -4.75 -12.69 -20.17
C GLY A 391 -4.23 -12.83 -21.59
N ARG A 392 -5.04 -13.40 -22.48
CA ARG A 392 -4.69 -13.59 -23.88
C ARG A 392 -5.03 -12.35 -24.70
N LEU A 393 -4.01 -11.68 -25.24
CA LEU A 393 -4.20 -10.55 -26.14
C LEU A 393 -4.42 -11.04 -27.57
N SER A 394 -5.42 -10.48 -28.25
CA SER A 394 -5.65 -10.76 -29.68
C SER A 394 -4.49 -10.19 -30.52
N PRO A 395 -3.93 -10.97 -31.47
CA PRO A 395 -2.89 -10.48 -32.38
C PRO A 395 -3.30 -9.24 -33.18
N LYS A 396 -4.60 -9.02 -33.38
CA LYS A 396 -5.12 -7.83 -34.07
C LYS A 396 -4.91 -6.56 -33.25
N VAL A 397 -4.89 -6.63 -31.91
CA VAL A 397 -4.62 -5.47 -31.04
C VAL A 397 -3.17 -5.04 -31.16
N GLU A 398 -2.23 -6.00 -31.18
CA GLU A 398 -0.82 -5.70 -31.38
C GLU A 398 -0.54 -5.16 -32.81
N GLY A 399 -1.22 -5.75 -33.81
CA GLY A 399 -1.07 -5.34 -35.22
C GLY A 399 -1.75 -4.01 -35.57
N ASP A 400 -2.71 -3.52 -34.79
CA ASP A 400 -3.37 -2.22 -35.00
C ASP A 400 -2.41 -1.04 -34.84
N GLY A 401 -1.40 -1.18 -33.95
CA GLY A 401 -0.41 -0.15 -33.69
C GLY A 401 -0.97 1.09 -32.96
N TYR A 402 -2.16 0.99 -32.37
CA TYR A 402 -2.79 2.10 -31.64
C TYR A 402 -2.13 2.38 -30.31
N PHE A 403 -1.68 1.34 -29.60
CA PHE A 403 -0.98 1.49 -28.33
C PHE A 403 0.52 1.74 -28.56
N ASP A 404 1.02 2.84 -28.01
CA ASP A 404 2.46 3.14 -27.99
C ASP A 404 3.24 2.13 -27.11
N ALA A 405 2.59 1.55 -26.11
CA ALA A 405 3.14 0.49 -25.27
C ALA A 405 2.08 -0.58 -24.93
N VAL A 406 2.47 -1.84 -25.05
CA VAL A 406 1.67 -3.00 -24.65
C VAL A 406 2.49 -3.80 -23.63
N VAL A 407 2.00 -3.81 -22.39
CA VAL A 407 2.73 -4.32 -21.22
C VAL A 407 1.95 -5.48 -20.60
N PRO A 408 2.31 -6.73 -20.91
CA PRO A 408 1.78 -7.87 -20.17
C PRO A 408 2.32 -7.88 -18.74
N ILE A 409 1.54 -8.37 -17.78
CA ILE A 409 1.87 -8.32 -16.34
C ILE A 409 3.20 -8.98 -16.00
N GLU A 410 3.60 -10.01 -16.73
CA GLU A 410 4.87 -10.70 -16.53
C GLU A 410 6.09 -9.79 -16.68
N LYS A 411 5.99 -8.71 -17.44
CA LYS A 411 7.06 -7.71 -17.53
C LYS A 411 7.27 -6.97 -16.22
N LEU A 412 6.22 -6.76 -15.43
CA LEU A 412 6.34 -6.17 -14.09
C LEU A 412 6.97 -7.16 -13.09
N PHE A 413 6.83 -8.46 -13.33
CA PHE A 413 7.45 -9.50 -12.50
C PHE A 413 8.95 -9.68 -12.77
N THR A 414 9.43 -9.30 -13.94
CA THR A 414 10.81 -9.52 -14.39
C THR A 414 11.62 -8.23 -14.56
N SER A 415 10.97 -7.06 -14.51
CA SER A 415 11.60 -5.77 -14.75
C SER A 415 12.71 -5.51 -13.71
N SER A 416 13.93 -5.42 -14.18
CA SER A 416 15.05 -4.89 -13.39
C SER A 416 14.97 -3.38 -13.38
N ALA A 417 14.76 -2.75 -12.23
CA ALA A 417 15.08 -1.34 -12.08
C ALA A 417 16.60 -1.19 -12.35
N ARG A 418 16.97 -0.46 -13.38
CA ARG A 418 18.32 0.05 -13.58
C ARG A 418 18.51 1.31 -12.77
#